data_109bf08365f9577353ff9cdd27e03ddc
#
_entry.id   109bf08365f9577353ff9cdd27e03ddc
#
_cell.length_a   1.000
_cell.length_b   1.000
_cell.length_c   1.000
_cell.angle_alpha   90.00
_cell.angle_beta   90.00
_cell.angle_gamma   90.00
#
_symmetry.space_group_name_H-M   'P 1'
#
loop_
_entity.id
_entity.type
_entity.pdbx_description
1 polymer ?
#
loop_
_entity_poly.entity_id
_entity_poly.type
_entity_poly.pdbx_seq_one_letter_code
_entity_poly.pdbx_strand_id
1 'polypeptide(L)'
;METSLVLDTNKYKSENYNGLQVACDWIQDLEENNSRLHKEGVIEKALVAARLGSYSAECFLYNCYLAYNPFFTYNIKQVPETEGLEFKENPWVAFWGLCESLRTRTITGNAAKDAVEVMSKKFDSDQWNMLARRVLIKDLRCGITSKTINKIVGNSEWKIPVFEVQLATDSKGHPKKLIGEVMIEPKLDGVRTIAILTKDNVQLFSRNGKLFNNFPQIEQELKKLCPSTTQRGGVVIDGEITGKSFQEL
;
A
#
# COMPACT_ATOMS: atom_id res chain seq x y z
N MET A 1 -7.44 10.38 8.94
CA MET A 1 -6.41 11.38 8.59
C MET A 1 -5.29 10.63 7.89
N GLU A 2 -5.22 10.77 6.57
CA GLU A 2 -4.05 10.29 5.82
C GLU A 2 -2.89 11.24 6.13
N THR A 3 -2.02 10.85 7.04
CA THR A 3 -0.66 11.40 7.04
C THR A 3 0.06 10.71 5.87
N SER A 4 -0.11 11.25 4.66
CA SER A 4 0.74 10.86 3.56
C SER A 4 2.16 11.25 3.92
N LEU A 5 3.07 10.29 3.91
CA LEU A 5 4.50 10.56 4.00
C LEU A 5 4.86 11.44 2.80
N VAL A 6 5.11 12.71 3.04
CA VAL A 6 5.55 13.67 2.01
C VAL A 6 7.05 13.79 2.16
N LEU A 7 7.78 13.18 1.23
CA LEU A 7 9.21 13.45 1.12
C LEU A 7 9.43 14.88 0.62
N ASP A 8 10.37 15.58 1.24
CA ASP A 8 10.88 16.83 0.68
C ASP A 8 11.68 16.53 -0.59
N THR A 9 10.97 16.53 -1.71
CA THR A 9 11.55 16.21 -3.01
C THR A 9 12.64 17.20 -3.45
N ASN A 10 12.73 18.40 -2.84
CA ASN A 10 13.79 19.35 -3.15
C ASN A 10 15.17 18.90 -2.63
N LYS A 11 15.18 18.18 -1.51
CA LYS A 11 16.40 17.56 -0.96
C LYS A 11 17.06 16.60 -1.98
N TYR A 12 16.27 16.02 -2.87
CA TYR A 12 16.69 14.93 -3.76
C TYR A 12 17.08 15.37 -5.18
N LYS A 13 16.93 16.65 -5.50
CA LYS A 13 17.28 17.16 -6.85
C LYS A 13 18.78 17.26 -7.10
N SER A 14 19.59 17.31 -6.04
CA SER A 14 21.03 17.59 -6.12
C SER A 14 21.93 16.38 -5.90
N GLU A 15 21.42 15.21 -5.54
CA GLU A 15 22.26 14.06 -5.26
C GLU A 15 22.61 13.24 -6.50
N ASN A 16 23.89 12.88 -6.59
CA ASN A 16 24.45 12.09 -7.69
C ASN A 16 23.76 10.73 -7.79
N TYR A 17 23.52 10.32 -9.02
CA TYR A 17 22.92 9.06 -9.44
C TYR A 17 23.47 7.81 -8.75
N ASN A 18 24.76 7.79 -8.43
CA ASN A 18 25.45 6.67 -7.79
C ASN A 18 24.92 6.32 -6.36
N GLY A 19 24.30 7.27 -5.66
CA GLY A 19 23.67 6.99 -4.37
C GLY A 19 22.43 6.12 -4.47
N LEU A 20 21.81 6.03 -5.63
CA LEU A 20 20.56 5.30 -5.87
C LEU A 20 20.78 3.82 -6.18
N GLN A 21 21.98 3.44 -6.66
CA GLN A 21 22.34 2.04 -6.86
C GLN A 21 22.20 1.25 -5.56
N VAL A 22 22.57 1.84 -4.43
CA VAL A 22 22.46 1.21 -3.11
C VAL A 22 21.00 0.82 -2.75
N ALA A 23 19.99 1.55 -3.25
CA ALA A 23 18.60 1.17 -3.04
C ALA A 23 18.26 -0.17 -3.73
N CYS A 24 18.85 -0.45 -4.89
CA CYS A 24 18.74 -1.73 -5.59
C CYS A 24 19.57 -2.81 -4.91
N ASP A 25 20.76 -2.49 -4.42
CA ASP A 25 21.63 -3.42 -3.68
C ASP A 25 20.92 -3.97 -2.45
N TRP A 26 20.11 -3.15 -1.77
CA TRP A 26 19.32 -3.61 -0.61
C TRP A 26 18.18 -4.55 -1.02
N ILE A 27 17.56 -4.33 -2.17
CA ILE A 27 16.57 -5.27 -2.73
C ILE A 27 17.26 -6.59 -3.07
N GLN A 28 18.43 -6.55 -3.68
CA GLN A 28 19.21 -7.74 -4.02
C GLN A 28 19.62 -8.52 -2.78
N ASP A 29 20.15 -7.86 -1.74
CA ASP A 29 20.49 -8.50 -0.46
C ASP A 29 19.26 -9.18 0.18
N LEU A 30 18.06 -8.56 0.08
CA LEU A 30 16.82 -9.17 0.53
C LEU A 30 16.40 -10.38 -0.29
N GLU A 31 16.71 -10.45 -1.58
CA GLU A 31 16.39 -11.57 -2.47
C GLU A 31 17.32 -12.77 -2.24
N GLU A 32 18.60 -12.50 -2.00
CA GLU A 32 19.63 -13.53 -1.85
C GLU A 32 19.41 -14.42 -0.61
N ASN A 33 18.72 -13.92 0.42
CA ASN A 33 18.56 -14.64 1.66
C ASN A 33 17.11 -14.65 2.17
N ASN A 34 16.51 -15.83 2.20
CA ASN A 34 15.14 -16.03 2.66
C ASN A 34 14.97 -16.00 4.19
N SER A 35 16.06 -15.91 4.97
CA SER A 35 15.97 -15.82 6.42
C SER A 35 15.23 -14.56 6.87
N ARG A 36 14.23 -14.74 7.71
CA ARG A 36 13.49 -13.63 8.31
C ARG A 36 14.40 -12.68 9.09
N LEU A 37 15.34 -13.22 9.87
CA LEU A 37 16.26 -12.40 10.66
C LEU A 37 17.20 -11.58 9.77
N HIS A 38 17.66 -12.17 8.65
CA HIS A 38 18.43 -11.42 7.67
C HIS A 38 17.64 -10.25 7.09
N LYS A 39 16.41 -10.49 6.64
CA LYS A 39 15.54 -9.45 6.08
C LYS A 39 15.23 -8.35 7.10
N GLU A 40 14.94 -8.71 8.35
CA GLU A 40 14.78 -7.76 9.44
C GLU A 40 16.05 -6.91 9.64
N GLY A 41 17.23 -7.52 9.60
CA GLY A 41 18.53 -6.83 9.73
C GLY A 41 18.83 -5.86 8.58
N VAL A 42 18.46 -6.21 7.33
CA VAL A 42 18.59 -5.29 6.19
C VAL A 42 17.72 -4.04 6.37
N ILE A 43 16.46 -4.23 6.78
CA ILE A 43 15.55 -3.10 7.03
C ILE A 43 16.04 -2.23 8.20
N GLU A 44 16.61 -2.85 9.24
CA GLU A 44 17.17 -2.13 10.38
C GLU A 44 18.39 -1.28 9.97
N LYS A 45 19.29 -1.83 9.19
CA LYS A 45 20.44 -1.08 8.62
C LYS A 45 19.94 0.10 7.78
N ALA A 46 18.89 -0.11 6.95
CA ALA A 46 18.28 0.95 6.16
C ALA A 46 17.72 2.06 7.06
N LEU A 47 16.97 1.70 8.11
CA LEU A 47 16.39 2.66 9.02
C LEU A 47 17.47 3.49 9.73
N VAL A 48 18.55 2.86 10.18
CA VAL A 48 19.69 3.56 10.82
C VAL A 48 20.35 4.50 9.82
N ALA A 49 20.62 4.03 8.61
CA ALA A 49 21.24 4.86 7.57
C ALA A 49 20.35 6.06 7.18
N ALA A 50 19.03 5.88 7.06
CA ALA A 50 18.09 6.97 6.78
C ALA A 50 18.08 8.02 7.91
N ARG A 51 18.12 7.60 9.17
CA ARG A 51 18.23 8.51 10.33
C ARG A 51 19.52 9.30 10.34
N LEU A 52 20.57 8.77 9.75
CA LEU A 52 21.85 9.45 9.56
C LEU A 52 21.89 10.31 8.29
N GLY A 53 20.77 10.42 7.57
CA GLY A 53 20.63 11.26 6.38
C GLY A 53 21.07 10.57 5.08
N SER A 54 21.17 9.23 5.06
CA SER A 54 21.44 8.51 3.81
C SER A 54 20.26 8.59 2.86
N TYR A 55 20.45 9.29 1.77
CA TYR A 55 19.47 9.43 0.70
C TYR A 55 19.02 8.10 0.12
N SER A 56 19.95 7.23 -0.16
CA SER A 56 19.68 5.91 -0.72
C SER A 56 18.81 5.06 0.20
N ALA A 57 19.02 5.13 1.51
CA ALA A 57 18.21 4.44 2.50
C ALA A 57 16.81 5.04 2.61
N GLU A 58 16.70 6.36 2.58
CA GLU A 58 15.40 7.06 2.54
C GLU A 58 14.62 6.66 1.27
N CYS A 59 15.29 6.64 0.10
CA CYS A 59 14.71 6.20 -1.17
C CYS A 59 14.19 4.75 -1.08
N PHE A 60 14.98 3.83 -0.53
CA PHE A 60 14.56 2.44 -0.32
C PHE A 60 13.32 2.35 0.56
N LEU A 61 13.34 2.99 1.74
CA LEU A 61 12.21 2.95 2.68
C LEU A 61 10.95 3.60 2.10
N TYR A 62 11.10 4.68 1.35
CA TYR A 62 9.97 5.31 0.68
C TYR A 62 9.37 4.43 -0.42
N ASN A 63 10.19 3.77 -1.21
CA ASN A 63 9.69 2.83 -2.19
C ASN A 63 9.02 1.60 -1.53
N CYS A 64 9.50 1.14 -0.39
CA CYS A 64 8.78 0.18 0.44
C CYS A 64 7.40 0.69 0.87
N TYR A 65 7.33 1.93 1.35
CA TYR A 65 6.07 2.58 1.72
C TYR A 65 5.10 2.67 0.53
N LEU A 66 5.57 3.11 -0.63
CA LEU A 66 4.76 3.20 -1.85
C LEU A 66 4.26 1.83 -2.32
N ALA A 67 5.13 0.80 -2.26
CA ALA A 67 4.79 -0.56 -2.68
C ALA A 67 3.75 -1.22 -1.78
N TYR A 68 3.90 -1.09 -0.46
CA TYR A 68 3.10 -1.87 0.50
C TYR A 68 1.97 -1.08 1.18
N ASN A 69 1.82 0.22 0.92
CA ASN A 69 0.69 0.99 1.43
C ASN A 69 -0.62 0.49 0.79
N PRO A 70 -1.57 -0.09 1.54
CA PRO A 70 -2.78 -0.67 0.98
C PRO A 70 -3.74 0.35 0.37
N PHE A 71 -3.63 1.62 0.77
CA PHE A 71 -4.46 2.70 0.26
C PHE A 71 -3.98 3.27 -1.07
N PHE A 72 -2.78 2.86 -1.53
CA PHE A 72 -2.24 3.30 -2.80
C PHE A 72 -2.51 2.26 -3.88
N THR A 73 -3.17 2.68 -4.95
CA THR A 73 -3.40 1.85 -6.13
C THR A 73 -3.00 2.64 -7.37
N TYR A 74 -2.16 2.03 -8.20
CA TYR A 74 -1.68 2.66 -9.42
C TYR A 74 -2.53 2.31 -10.65
N ASN A 75 -3.38 1.28 -10.54
CA ASN A 75 -4.30 0.82 -11.60
C ASN A 75 -3.62 0.48 -12.94
N ILE A 76 -2.35 0.11 -12.92
CA ILE A 76 -1.58 -0.36 -14.07
C ILE A 76 -1.45 -1.88 -13.98
N LYS A 77 -2.01 -2.60 -14.94
CA LYS A 77 -1.96 -4.07 -14.98
C LYS A 77 -0.65 -4.61 -15.56
N GLN A 78 -0.08 -3.88 -16.50
CA GLN A 78 1.15 -4.26 -17.19
C GLN A 78 2.15 -3.11 -17.09
N VAL A 79 3.29 -3.37 -16.47
CA VAL A 79 4.41 -2.44 -16.36
C VAL A 79 5.57 -3.02 -17.16
N PRO A 80 6.03 -2.36 -18.22
CA PRO A 80 7.08 -2.89 -19.09
C PRO A 80 8.39 -3.06 -18.33
N GLU A 81 9.20 -4.00 -18.76
CA GLU A 81 10.61 -4.06 -18.44
C GLU A 81 11.38 -3.10 -19.38
N THR A 82 12.56 -2.67 -18.99
CA THR A 82 13.43 -1.84 -19.80
C THR A 82 14.81 -2.48 -19.89
N GLU A 83 15.46 -2.31 -21.06
CA GLU A 83 16.88 -2.68 -21.23
C GLU A 83 17.79 -1.57 -20.71
N GLY A 84 17.21 -0.40 -20.41
CA GLY A 84 17.89 0.77 -19.85
C GLY A 84 18.77 1.49 -20.85
N LEU A 85 18.84 2.80 -20.64
CA LEU A 85 19.84 3.64 -21.26
C LEU A 85 20.63 4.31 -20.13
N GLU A 86 21.92 4.62 -20.32
CA GLU A 86 22.65 5.42 -19.35
C GLU A 86 22.04 6.83 -19.29
N PHE A 87 21.43 7.17 -18.14
CA PHE A 87 20.85 8.47 -17.91
C PHE A 87 21.71 9.35 -17.01
N LYS A 88 21.68 10.64 -17.30
CA LYS A 88 22.50 11.67 -16.60
C LYS A 88 21.75 12.34 -15.45
N GLU A 89 20.44 12.13 -15.31
CA GLU A 89 19.61 12.81 -14.32
C GLU A 89 18.90 11.80 -13.41
N ASN A 90 18.72 12.19 -12.15
CA ASN A 90 18.02 11.37 -11.16
C ASN A 90 16.52 11.29 -11.49
N PRO A 91 15.98 10.13 -11.89
CA PRO A 91 14.58 10.00 -12.30
C PRO A 91 13.60 9.82 -11.15
N TRP A 92 14.06 9.60 -9.90
CA TRP A 92 13.21 9.20 -8.78
C TRP A 92 12.16 10.23 -8.40
N VAL A 93 12.49 11.52 -8.37
CA VAL A 93 11.52 12.58 -8.08
C VAL A 93 10.39 12.59 -9.11
N ALA A 94 10.74 12.44 -10.41
CA ALA A 94 9.75 12.36 -11.47
C ALA A 94 8.90 11.06 -11.36
N PHE A 95 9.52 9.95 -10.96
CA PHE A 95 8.83 8.69 -10.73
C PHE A 95 7.83 8.79 -9.58
N TRP A 96 8.18 9.40 -8.47
CA TRP A 96 7.25 9.61 -7.35
C TRP A 96 6.10 10.52 -7.74
N GLY A 97 6.34 11.54 -8.57
CA GLY A 97 5.29 12.37 -9.18
C GLY A 97 4.35 11.55 -10.08
N LEU A 98 4.90 10.58 -10.84
CA LEU A 98 4.09 9.64 -11.61
C LEU A 98 3.24 8.74 -10.70
N CYS A 99 3.82 8.18 -9.64
CA CYS A 99 3.07 7.38 -8.65
C CYS A 99 1.90 8.16 -8.07
N GLU A 100 2.10 9.43 -7.74
CA GLU A 100 1.05 10.31 -7.22
C GLU A 100 -0.04 10.56 -8.27
N SER A 101 0.34 10.85 -9.52
CA SER A 101 -0.61 11.08 -10.62
C SER A 101 -1.46 9.84 -10.93
N LEU A 102 -0.87 8.65 -10.83
CA LEU A 102 -1.58 7.37 -10.98
C LEU A 102 -2.52 7.12 -9.80
N ARG A 103 -2.05 7.35 -8.56
CA ARG A 103 -2.82 7.16 -7.33
C ARG A 103 -4.04 8.06 -7.27
N THR A 104 -3.89 9.34 -7.59
CA THR A 104 -4.96 10.34 -7.60
C THR A 104 -5.84 10.27 -8.85
N ARG A 105 -5.48 9.36 -9.79
CA ARG A 105 -6.16 9.22 -11.08
C ARG A 105 -6.15 10.49 -11.95
N THR A 106 -5.18 11.37 -11.75
CA THR A 106 -4.95 12.54 -12.62
C THR A 106 -4.63 12.10 -14.05
N ILE A 107 -3.99 10.94 -14.20
CA ILE A 107 -3.79 10.26 -15.48
C ILE A 107 -4.37 8.85 -15.42
N THR A 108 -5.03 8.40 -16.49
CA THR A 108 -5.68 7.09 -16.58
C THR A 108 -5.62 6.52 -17.99
N GLY A 109 -6.01 5.25 -18.17
CA GLY A 109 -6.13 4.62 -19.48
C GLY A 109 -4.81 4.60 -20.26
N ASN A 110 -4.84 4.97 -21.53
CA ASN A 110 -3.65 4.96 -22.39
C ASN A 110 -2.62 6.00 -21.95
N ALA A 111 -3.05 7.20 -21.56
CA ALA A 111 -2.13 8.23 -21.06
C ALA A 111 -1.30 7.75 -19.85
N ALA A 112 -1.89 6.93 -18.97
CA ALA A 112 -1.17 6.34 -17.86
C ALA A 112 -0.15 5.28 -18.33
N LYS A 113 -0.49 4.47 -19.34
CA LYS A 113 0.43 3.49 -19.93
C LYS A 113 1.62 4.18 -20.61
N ASP A 114 1.33 5.20 -21.42
CA ASP A 114 2.34 5.96 -22.13
C ASP A 114 3.28 6.67 -21.15
N ALA A 115 2.75 7.26 -20.09
CA ALA A 115 3.54 7.89 -19.03
C ALA A 115 4.47 6.90 -18.32
N VAL A 116 3.99 5.68 -18.03
CA VAL A 116 4.80 4.61 -17.44
C VAL A 116 5.89 4.15 -18.41
N GLU A 117 5.58 3.99 -19.69
CA GLU A 117 6.56 3.63 -20.71
C GLU A 117 7.64 4.71 -20.89
N VAL A 118 7.25 5.97 -20.96
CA VAL A 118 8.19 7.10 -21.00
C VAL A 118 9.06 7.13 -19.74
N MET A 119 8.48 6.87 -18.58
CA MET A 119 9.23 6.84 -17.33
C MET A 119 10.22 5.69 -17.27
N SER A 120 9.87 4.51 -17.78
CA SER A 120 10.77 3.35 -17.80
C SER A 120 12.06 3.62 -18.57
N LYS A 121 11.99 4.45 -19.61
CA LYS A 121 13.14 4.85 -20.43
C LYS A 121 14.05 5.90 -19.76
N LYS A 122 13.65 6.44 -18.60
CA LYS A 122 14.45 7.38 -17.80
C LYS A 122 15.30 6.70 -16.74
N PHE A 123 15.18 5.41 -16.58
CA PHE A 123 15.93 4.61 -15.62
C PHE A 123 16.96 3.72 -16.32
N ASP A 124 18.01 3.35 -15.62
CA ASP A 124 18.76 2.16 -16.00
C ASP A 124 17.93 0.89 -15.74
N SER A 125 18.39 -0.22 -16.36
CA SER A 125 17.66 -1.50 -16.28
C SER A 125 17.46 -1.97 -14.86
N ASP A 126 18.47 -1.86 -14.02
CA ASP A 126 18.43 -2.41 -12.65
C ASP A 126 17.50 -1.59 -11.77
N GLN A 127 17.65 -0.28 -11.75
CA GLN A 127 16.79 0.59 -10.95
C GLN A 127 15.31 0.50 -11.35
N TRP A 128 15.04 0.38 -12.66
CA TRP A 128 13.68 0.20 -13.11
C TRP A 128 13.14 -1.19 -12.78
N ASN A 129 13.81 -2.24 -13.25
CA ASN A 129 13.28 -3.59 -13.16
C ASN A 129 13.27 -4.14 -11.73
N MET A 130 14.29 -3.80 -10.93
CA MET A 130 14.39 -4.29 -9.55
C MET A 130 13.62 -3.45 -8.54
N LEU A 131 13.38 -2.16 -8.79
CA LEU A 131 12.74 -1.32 -7.78
C LEU A 131 11.54 -0.54 -8.32
N ALA A 132 11.70 0.40 -9.25
CA ALA A 132 10.62 1.29 -9.66
C ALA A 132 9.42 0.55 -10.26
N ARG A 133 9.66 -0.39 -11.16
CA ARG A 133 8.64 -1.27 -11.74
C ARG A 133 7.91 -2.06 -10.66
N ARG A 134 8.64 -2.59 -9.69
CA ARG A 134 8.08 -3.40 -8.59
C ARG A 134 7.22 -2.57 -7.63
N VAL A 135 7.51 -1.30 -7.45
CA VAL A 135 6.62 -0.37 -6.73
C VAL A 135 5.27 -0.27 -7.45
N LEU A 136 5.27 -0.08 -8.77
CA LEU A 136 4.04 0.05 -9.56
C LEU A 136 3.20 -1.23 -9.58
N ILE A 137 3.81 -2.41 -9.57
CA ILE A 137 3.09 -3.69 -9.44
C ILE A 137 2.69 -4.04 -8.00
N LYS A 138 3.07 -3.21 -7.02
CA LYS A 138 2.73 -3.39 -5.60
C LYS A 138 3.34 -4.63 -4.96
N ASP A 139 4.49 -5.08 -5.48
CA ASP A 139 5.23 -6.23 -4.95
C ASP A 139 6.73 -6.08 -5.26
N LEU A 140 7.53 -5.86 -4.24
CA LEU A 140 8.99 -5.73 -4.40
C LEU A 140 9.70 -7.07 -4.68
N ARG A 141 9.00 -8.19 -4.63
CA ARG A 141 9.49 -9.55 -4.93
C ARG A 141 10.70 -10.01 -4.12
N CYS A 142 11.01 -9.34 -3.05
CA CYS A 142 12.14 -9.64 -2.17
C CYS A 142 11.74 -10.35 -0.87
N GLY A 143 10.50 -10.86 -0.81
CA GLY A 143 10.02 -11.68 0.30
C GLY A 143 9.82 -10.93 1.63
N ILE A 144 9.68 -9.60 1.60
CA ILE A 144 9.26 -8.80 2.75
C ILE A 144 7.78 -8.41 2.63
N THR A 145 7.19 -8.01 3.74
CA THR A 145 5.80 -7.55 3.81
C THR A 145 5.70 -6.31 4.67
N SER A 146 4.56 -5.60 4.62
CA SER A 146 4.30 -4.48 5.54
C SER A 146 4.50 -4.87 7.01
N LYS A 147 4.16 -6.11 7.40
CA LYS A 147 4.38 -6.62 8.77
C LYS A 147 5.86 -6.69 9.14
N THR A 148 6.71 -7.17 8.21
CA THR A 148 8.16 -7.25 8.42
C THR A 148 8.75 -5.86 8.57
N ILE A 149 8.35 -4.93 7.70
CA ILE A 149 8.82 -3.55 7.72
C ILE A 149 8.37 -2.85 9.01
N ASN A 150 7.07 -2.90 9.32
CA ASN A 150 6.48 -2.22 10.47
C ASN A 150 7.03 -2.71 11.81
N LYS A 151 7.44 -3.98 11.90
CA LYS A 151 8.11 -4.53 13.08
C LYS A 151 9.40 -3.79 13.39
N ILE A 152 10.15 -3.40 12.37
CA ILE A 152 11.46 -2.75 12.49
C ILE A 152 11.33 -1.23 12.57
N VAL A 153 10.56 -0.61 11.68
CA VAL A 153 10.42 0.85 11.63
C VAL A 153 9.60 1.41 12.81
N GLY A 154 8.79 0.55 13.45
CA GLY A 154 8.01 0.93 14.64
C GLY A 154 7.03 2.07 14.36
N ASN A 155 7.09 3.12 15.19
CA ASN A 155 6.25 4.32 15.03
C ASN A 155 6.99 5.46 14.31
N SER A 156 8.00 5.15 13.49
CA SER A 156 8.65 6.17 12.66
C SER A 156 7.75 6.64 11.53
N GLU A 157 8.19 7.67 10.82
CA GLU A 157 7.55 8.19 9.60
C GLU A 157 7.43 7.15 8.49
N TRP A 158 8.29 6.14 8.50
CA TRP A 158 8.31 5.04 7.51
C TRP A 158 7.27 3.95 7.77
N LYS A 159 6.47 4.09 8.83
CA LYS A 159 5.44 3.11 9.16
C LYS A 159 4.40 3.01 8.05
N ILE A 160 4.26 1.83 7.49
CA ILE A 160 3.27 1.55 6.46
C ILE A 160 1.90 1.42 7.12
N PRO A 161 0.88 2.18 6.68
CA PRO A 161 -0.48 1.98 7.16
C PRO A 161 -0.94 0.56 6.90
N VAL A 162 -1.73 0.02 7.82
CA VAL A 162 -2.35 -1.30 7.65
C VAL A 162 -3.87 -1.17 7.77
N PHE A 163 -4.58 -1.88 6.92
CA PHE A 163 -6.02 -2.06 7.03
C PHE A 163 -6.27 -3.52 7.38
N GLU A 164 -6.61 -3.77 8.63
CA GLU A 164 -6.87 -5.12 9.12
C GLU A 164 -8.28 -5.20 9.68
N VAL A 165 -8.98 -6.26 9.28
CA VAL A 165 -10.30 -6.60 9.80
C VAL A 165 -10.22 -7.92 10.58
N GLN A 166 -11.05 -8.06 11.59
CA GLN A 166 -11.13 -9.31 12.33
C GLN A 166 -11.59 -10.44 11.41
N LEU A 167 -10.89 -11.56 11.46
CA LEU A 167 -11.22 -12.76 10.70
C LEU A 167 -11.82 -13.83 11.63
N ALA A 168 -12.82 -14.53 11.12
CA ALA A 168 -13.32 -15.74 11.77
C ALA A 168 -12.22 -16.82 11.81
N THR A 169 -12.18 -17.56 12.90
CA THR A 169 -11.26 -18.70 13.08
C THR A 169 -12.10 -19.98 13.05
N ASP A 170 -11.57 -21.03 12.42
CA ASP A 170 -12.21 -22.34 12.41
C ASP A 170 -12.37 -22.85 13.86
N SER A 171 -13.61 -23.18 14.23
CA SER A 171 -13.96 -23.69 15.56
C SER A 171 -13.35 -25.05 15.86
N LYS A 172 -13.03 -25.88 14.86
CA LYS A 172 -12.45 -27.21 15.04
C LYS A 172 -11.15 -27.21 15.85
N GLY A 173 -10.33 -26.16 15.66
CA GLY A 173 -9.08 -25.96 16.42
C GLY A 173 -9.28 -25.32 17.79
N HIS A 174 -10.48 -24.86 18.13
CA HIS A 174 -10.73 -24.03 19.32
C HIS A 174 -12.00 -24.42 20.10
N PRO A 175 -12.19 -25.71 20.48
CA PRO A 175 -13.43 -26.15 21.11
C PRO A 175 -13.73 -25.44 22.45
N LYS A 176 -12.70 -25.01 23.17
CA LYS A 176 -12.84 -24.24 24.41
C LYS A 176 -13.53 -22.88 24.26
N LYS A 177 -13.50 -22.29 23.06
CA LYS A 177 -14.15 -21.01 22.76
C LYS A 177 -15.67 -21.15 22.54
N LEU A 178 -16.19 -22.37 22.43
CA LEU A 178 -17.59 -22.66 22.22
C LEU A 178 -18.28 -23.11 23.52
N ILE A 179 -17.63 -22.93 24.67
CA ILE A 179 -18.20 -23.26 25.98
C ILE A 179 -18.91 -22.04 26.56
N GLY A 180 -20.14 -22.21 27.00
CA GLY A 180 -20.97 -21.15 27.58
C GLY A 180 -21.95 -20.56 26.56
N GLU A 181 -22.38 -19.33 26.78
CA GLU A 181 -23.30 -18.63 25.90
C GLU A 181 -22.58 -18.21 24.60
N VAL A 182 -23.16 -18.58 23.46
CA VAL A 182 -22.62 -18.29 22.13
C VAL A 182 -23.69 -17.67 21.24
N MET A 183 -23.29 -16.75 20.38
CA MET A 183 -24.12 -16.18 19.32
C MET A 183 -23.97 -17.03 18.07
N ILE A 184 -25.06 -17.39 17.44
CA ILE A 184 -25.09 -18.13 16.16
C ILE A 184 -25.71 -17.22 15.10
N GLU A 185 -25.03 -17.01 14.03
CA GLU A 185 -25.47 -16.17 12.91
C GLU A 185 -25.37 -16.93 11.58
N PRO A 186 -26.27 -16.68 10.62
CA PRO A 186 -26.11 -17.22 9.28
C PRO A 186 -24.87 -16.61 8.62
N LYS A 187 -24.06 -17.43 7.96
CA LYS A 187 -22.99 -16.92 7.12
C LYS A 187 -23.59 -16.40 5.82
N LEU A 188 -23.64 -15.08 5.68
CA LEU A 188 -24.07 -14.44 4.44
C LEU A 188 -23.03 -14.66 3.35
N ASP A 189 -23.50 -14.74 2.11
CA ASP A 189 -22.64 -14.84 0.92
C ASP A 189 -22.78 -13.56 0.08
N GLY A 190 -21.74 -12.75 0.11
CA GLY A 190 -21.72 -11.44 -0.53
C GLY A 190 -20.34 -10.82 -0.50
N VAL A 191 -20.29 -9.51 -0.50
CA VAL A 191 -19.03 -8.72 -0.42
C VAL A 191 -18.92 -8.10 0.96
N ARG A 192 -17.98 -8.61 1.77
CA ARG A 192 -17.69 -7.99 3.09
C ARG A 192 -17.30 -6.54 2.91
N THR A 193 -17.99 -5.68 3.64
CA THR A 193 -17.85 -4.24 3.53
C THR A 193 -17.67 -3.62 4.90
N ILE A 194 -16.61 -2.85 5.05
CA ILE A 194 -16.36 -2.05 6.25
C ILE A 194 -16.80 -0.63 5.94
N ALA A 195 -17.85 -0.18 6.60
CA ALA A 195 -18.32 1.19 6.50
C ALA A 195 -17.71 2.04 7.61
N ILE A 196 -17.05 3.12 7.23
CA ILE A 196 -16.52 4.13 8.16
C ILE A 196 -17.39 5.37 8.05
N LEU A 197 -18.13 5.66 9.10
CA LEU A 197 -19.06 6.78 9.19
C LEU A 197 -18.40 7.87 10.05
N THR A 198 -18.26 9.05 9.47
CA THR A 198 -17.83 10.26 10.16
C THR A 198 -18.95 11.29 10.14
N LYS A 199 -18.76 12.42 10.84
CA LYS A 199 -19.75 13.51 10.84
C LYS A 199 -20.18 13.94 9.43
N ASP A 200 -19.22 13.97 8.49
CA ASP A 200 -19.43 14.58 7.18
C ASP A 200 -19.49 13.54 6.05
N ASN A 201 -19.03 12.32 6.29
CA ASN A 201 -18.83 11.34 5.23
C ASN A 201 -19.10 9.90 5.67
N VAL A 202 -19.54 9.08 4.70
CA VAL A 202 -19.60 7.63 4.78
C VAL A 202 -18.70 7.06 3.70
N GLN A 203 -17.79 6.18 4.07
CA GLN A 203 -16.90 5.50 3.15
C GLN A 203 -17.01 3.99 3.34
N LEU A 204 -17.09 3.28 2.22
CA LEU A 204 -17.20 1.83 2.19
C LEU A 204 -15.88 1.22 1.71
N PHE A 205 -15.36 0.27 2.47
CA PHE A 205 -14.09 -0.39 2.16
C PHE A 205 -14.26 -1.90 2.04
N SER A 206 -13.54 -2.50 1.13
CA SER A 206 -13.39 -3.95 1.08
C SER A 206 -12.59 -4.46 2.28
N ARG A 207 -12.58 -5.78 2.49
CA ARG A 207 -11.75 -6.49 3.48
C ARG A 207 -10.27 -6.06 3.46
N ASN A 208 -9.75 -5.65 2.32
CA ASN A 208 -8.35 -5.28 2.13
C ASN A 208 -8.11 -3.76 2.12
N GLY A 209 -9.10 -2.96 2.53
CA GLY A 209 -8.99 -1.51 2.58
C GLY A 209 -9.19 -0.80 1.22
N LYS A 210 -9.67 -1.51 0.19
CA LYS A 210 -9.99 -0.88 -1.10
C LYS A 210 -11.32 -0.15 -1.00
N LEU A 211 -11.33 1.14 -1.31
CA LEU A 211 -12.55 1.96 -1.33
C LEU A 211 -13.53 1.46 -2.41
N PHE A 212 -14.80 1.35 -2.05
CA PHE A 212 -15.91 1.14 -2.96
C PHE A 212 -16.53 2.48 -3.33
N ASN A 213 -16.78 2.70 -4.61
CA ASN A 213 -17.41 3.93 -5.14
C ASN A 213 -18.73 3.63 -5.87
N ASN A 214 -19.20 2.41 -5.80
CA ASN A 214 -20.31 1.91 -6.61
C ASN A 214 -21.59 1.58 -5.80
N PHE A 215 -21.64 1.96 -4.52
CA PHE A 215 -22.78 1.71 -3.65
C PHE A 215 -23.33 3.00 -2.98
N PRO A 216 -23.66 4.05 -3.75
CA PRO A 216 -24.09 5.34 -3.17
C PRO A 216 -25.41 5.22 -2.39
N GLN A 217 -26.27 4.27 -2.73
CA GLN A 217 -27.52 4.03 -1.99
C GLN A 217 -27.24 3.53 -0.57
N ILE A 218 -26.29 2.60 -0.41
CA ILE A 218 -25.89 2.08 0.89
C ILE A 218 -25.28 3.19 1.75
N GLU A 219 -24.43 4.02 1.16
CA GLU A 219 -23.85 5.18 1.85
C GLU A 219 -24.92 6.13 2.38
N GLN A 220 -25.95 6.43 1.56
CA GLN A 220 -27.06 7.28 1.96
C GLN A 220 -27.90 6.69 3.09
N GLU A 221 -28.20 5.38 3.03
CA GLU A 221 -28.98 4.71 4.09
C GLU A 221 -28.19 4.64 5.40
N LEU A 222 -26.93 4.29 5.35
CA LEU A 222 -26.06 4.28 6.53
C LEU A 222 -25.97 5.67 7.18
N LYS A 223 -25.93 6.73 6.39
CA LYS A 223 -25.92 8.11 6.88
C LYS A 223 -27.22 8.46 7.63
N LYS A 224 -28.37 7.93 7.19
CA LYS A 224 -29.66 8.11 7.89
C LYS A 224 -29.75 7.33 9.19
N LEU A 225 -29.19 6.11 9.21
CA LEU A 225 -29.29 5.21 10.36
C LEU A 225 -28.44 5.66 11.56
N CYS A 226 -27.40 6.44 11.34
CA CYS A 226 -26.41 6.79 12.38
C CYS A 226 -26.20 8.32 12.58
N PRO A 227 -27.25 9.15 12.66
CA PRO A 227 -27.09 10.60 12.74
C PRO A 227 -26.44 11.09 14.04
N SER A 228 -26.61 10.35 15.16
CA SER A 228 -26.11 10.74 16.49
C SER A 228 -24.71 10.21 16.83
N THR A 229 -24.27 9.18 16.15
CA THR A 229 -22.98 8.52 16.43
C THR A 229 -21.80 9.26 15.83
N THR A 230 -22.07 10.05 14.78
CA THR A 230 -21.04 10.87 14.11
C THR A 230 -20.54 12.03 14.97
N GLN A 231 -21.25 12.42 16.03
CA GLN A 231 -20.83 13.49 16.96
C GLN A 231 -19.63 13.10 17.85
N ARG A 232 -19.33 11.80 17.99
CA ARG A 232 -18.29 11.28 18.90
C ARG A 232 -17.02 10.76 18.20
N GLY A 233 -16.77 11.20 16.97
CA GLY A 233 -15.52 10.83 16.26
C GLY A 233 -15.66 9.77 15.17
N GLY A 234 -16.86 9.19 14.99
CA GLY A 234 -17.14 8.22 13.93
C GLY A 234 -17.53 6.83 14.44
N VAL A 235 -18.10 6.04 13.53
CA VAL A 235 -18.53 4.66 13.75
C VAL A 235 -17.98 3.79 12.64
N VAL A 236 -17.55 2.59 12.99
CA VAL A 236 -17.18 1.54 12.03
C VAL A 236 -18.25 0.46 12.09
N ILE A 237 -18.83 0.13 10.94
CA ILE A 237 -19.79 -0.96 10.77
C ILE A 237 -19.14 -2.01 9.88
N ASP A 238 -19.12 -3.25 10.34
CA ASP A 238 -18.65 -4.40 9.59
C ASP A 238 -19.87 -5.21 9.15
N GLY A 239 -20.03 -5.39 7.85
CA GLY A 239 -21.21 -6.01 7.27
C GLY A 239 -20.93 -6.72 5.95
N GLU A 240 -21.99 -7.23 5.35
CA GLU A 240 -21.94 -7.94 4.08
C GLU A 240 -22.94 -7.30 3.11
N ILE A 241 -22.46 -6.85 1.95
CA ILE A 241 -23.35 -6.44 0.85
C ILE A 241 -23.76 -7.71 0.10
N THR A 242 -25.05 -7.97 0.06
CA THR A 242 -25.62 -9.11 -0.64
C THR A 242 -26.46 -8.65 -1.82
N GLY A 243 -26.41 -9.40 -2.93
CA GLY A 243 -27.27 -9.25 -4.10
C GLY A 243 -28.10 -10.51 -4.33
N LYS A 244 -28.88 -10.55 -5.41
CA LYS A 244 -29.56 -11.79 -5.83
C LYS A 244 -28.59 -12.89 -6.23
N SER A 245 -27.42 -12.49 -6.74
CA SER A 245 -26.27 -13.37 -6.98
C SER A 245 -24.98 -12.59 -6.72
N PHE A 246 -23.85 -13.30 -6.49
CA PHE A 246 -22.53 -12.70 -6.33
C PHE A 246 -22.06 -11.94 -7.60
N GLN A 247 -22.60 -12.33 -8.76
CA GLN A 247 -22.25 -11.73 -10.06
C GLN A 247 -22.93 -10.37 -10.29
N GLU A 248 -23.94 -10.03 -9.48
CA GLU A 248 -24.66 -8.74 -9.54
C GLU A 248 -24.04 -7.67 -8.62
N LEU A 249 -23.03 -8.03 -7.83
CA LEU A 249 -22.30 -7.15 -6.91
C LEU A 249 -20.99 -6.66 -7.55
#